data_a5844404b1836155d8d83f971f6f5b57
#
_entry.id   a5844404b1836155d8d83f971f6f5b57
#
_cell.length_a   1.000
_cell.length_b   1.000
_cell.length_c   1.000
_cell.angle_alpha   90.00
_cell.angle_beta   90.00
_cell.angle_gamma   90.00
#
_symmetry.space_group_name_H-M   'P 1'
#
loop_
_entity.id
_entity.type
_entity.pdbx_description
1 polymer ?
#
loop_
_entity_poly.entity_id
_entity_poly.type
_entity_poly.pdbx_seq_one_letter_code
_entity_poly.pdbx_strand_id
1 'polypeptide(L)'
;MKEILTEWRKFVMSEKLMLKPGPNGWDKYCELVAEAYARAPKFDESAVSSFEAMKPFVDKMFKRIEGVVDVQFVEEHPYENAQELRQDVKNNGVLKISTLDAEHDIFDPETNAKFRAIHDYMSHIQRNTEFDAKGEIASYNAHLQTMPPK
;
A
#
# COMPACT_ATOMS: atom_id res chain seq x y z
N MET A 1 17.30 10.25 11.50
CA MET A 1 16.54 9.40 10.56
C MET A 1 16.81 7.90 10.70
N LYS A 2 18.05 7.42 10.67
CA LYS A 2 18.36 6.01 11.03
C LYS A 2 17.81 5.62 12.40
N GLU A 3 17.82 6.52 13.38
CA GLU A 3 17.26 6.26 14.71
C GLU A 3 15.74 6.10 14.70
N ILE A 4 15.01 6.94 13.96
CA ILE A 4 13.54 6.86 13.86
C ILE A 4 13.12 5.55 13.19
N LEU A 5 13.78 5.16 12.09
CA LEU A 5 13.54 3.88 11.43
C LEU A 5 13.96 2.68 12.30
N THR A 6 15.00 2.83 13.11
CA THR A 6 15.45 1.80 14.04
C THR A 6 14.47 1.66 15.22
N GLU A 7 13.98 2.77 15.75
CA GLU A 7 12.93 2.76 16.77
C GLU A 7 11.60 2.26 16.22
N TRP A 8 11.25 2.63 14.99
CA TRP A 8 10.06 2.10 14.30
C TRP A 8 10.19 0.59 14.06
N ARG A 9 11.36 0.10 13.62
CA ARG A 9 11.62 -1.35 13.49
C ARG A 9 11.57 -2.06 14.84
N LYS A 10 12.16 -1.51 15.89
CA LYS A 10 12.05 -2.07 17.25
C LYS A 10 10.60 -2.08 17.72
N PHE A 11 9.84 -1.05 17.41
CA PHE A 11 8.44 -0.92 17.72
C PHE A 11 7.59 -1.94 16.97
N VAL A 12 7.75 -2.08 15.67
CA VAL A 12 7.07 -3.07 14.81
C VAL A 12 7.52 -4.51 15.11
N MET A 13 8.78 -4.68 15.52
CA MET A 13 9.37 -6.00 15.84
C MET A 13 9.24 -6.36 17.32
N SER A 14 8.76 -5.47 18.20
CA SER A 14 8.48 -5.87 19.57
C SER A 14 7.25 -6.76 19.60
N GLU A 15 7.41 -7.99 20.06
CA GLU A 15 6.33 -8.98 20.18
C GLU A 15 5.09 -8.47 20.96
N LYS A 16 5.25 -7.41 21.75
CA LYS A 16 4.13 -6.74 22.45
C LYS A 16 3.24 -5.90 21.55
N LEU A 17 3.75 -5.48 20.41
CA LEU A 17 3.01 -4.71 19.38
C LEU A 17 2.67 -5.53 18.15
N MET A 18 3.38 -6.59 17.90
CA MET A 18 2.95 -7.68 17.04
C MET A 18 1.73 -8.42 17.65
N LEU A 19 1.06 -7.74 18.63
CA LEU A 19 -0.31 -7.63 18.40
C LEU A 19 -1.11 -8.87 18.64
N LYS A 20 -1.36 -9.04 19.81
CA LYS A 20 -2.68 -9.59 20.13
C LYS A 20 -3.67 -8.45 19.89
N PRO A 21 -4.50 -8.48 18.88
CA PRO A 21 -5.48 -7.43 18.61
C PRO A 21 -6.55 -7.49 19.69
N GLY A 22 -6.32 -6.76 20.75
CA GLY A 22 -7.39 -6.33 21.64
C GLY A 22 -7.76 -4.90 21.26
N PRO A 23 -9.00 -4.45 21.44
CA PRO A 23 -9.43 -3.11 21.07
C PRO A 23 -8.48 -2.03 21.60
N ASN A 24 -8.01 -2.13 22.82
CA ASN A 24 -7.10 -1.16 23.45
C ASN A 24 -5.68 -1.14 22.85
N GLY A 25 -5.21 -2.26 22.34
CA GLY A 25 -3.87 -2.34 21.71
C GLY A 25 -3.85 -1.75 20.31
N TRP A 26 -4.96 -1.87 19.59
CA TRP A 26 -5.10 -1.35 18.26
C TRP A 26 -5.19 0.18 18.24
N ASP A 27 -6.02 0.76 19.09
CA ASP A 27 -6.17 2.21 19.22
C ASP A 27 -4.84 2.85 19.59
N LYS A 28 -4.11 2.26 20.54
CA LYS A 28 -2.78 2.74 20.93
C LYS A 28 -1.76 2.65 19.78
N TYR A 29 -1.82 1.60 18.98
CA TYR A 29 -1.00 1.49 17.76
C TYR A 29 -1.32 2.61 16.78
N CYS A 30 -2.60 2.86 16.48
CA CYS A 30 -3.03 3.93 15.58
C CYS A 30 -2.59 5.32 16.07
N GLU A 31 -2.73 5.60 17.38
CA GLU A 31 -2.24 6.84 17.98
C GLU A 31 -0.72 7.03 17.75
N LEU A 32 0.07 6.00 18.01
CA LEU A 32 1.53 6.06 17.88
C LEU A 32 1.97 6.21 16.41
N VAL A 33 1.28 5.56 15.49
CA VAL A 33 1.51 5.74 14.04
C VAL A 33 1.17 7.16 13.61
N ALA A 34 0.03 7.69 14.05
CA ALA A 34 -0.39 9.05 13.75
C ALA A 34 0.60 10.09 14.31
N GLU A 35 1.06 9.91 15.56
CA GLU A 35 2.09 10.76 16.15
C GLU A 35 3.43 10.70 15.39
N ALA A 36 3.86 9.50 14.99
CA ALA A 36 5.08 9.31 14.22
C ALA A 36 4.98 9.99 12.85
N TYR A 37 3.84 9.82 12.18
CA TYR A 37 3.55 10.46 10.88
C TYR A 37 3.54 11.99 10.99
N ALA A 38 2.90 12.54 12.02
CA ALA A 38 2.84 13.99 12.24
C ALA A 38 4.22 14.63 12.51
N ARG A 39 5.17 13.85 13.04
CA ARG A 39 6.55 14.29 13.34
C ARG A 39 7.53 14.00 12.21
N ALA A 40 7.17 13.11 11.28
CA ALA A 40 8.03 12.77 10.15
C ALA A 40 8.20 13.97 9.22
N PRO A 41 9.38 14.14 8.61
CA PRO A 41 9.54 15.13 7.55
C PRO A 41 8.59 14.77 6.40
N LYS A 42 7.98 15.80 5.81
CA LYS A 42 7.07 15.62 4.66
C LYS A 42 7.75 14.96 3.46
N PHE A 43 9.04 15.17 3.32
CA PHE A 43 9.87 14.62 2.26
C PHE A 43 11.19 14.09 2.81
N ASP A 44 11.60 12.92 2.35
CA ASP A 44 12.88 12.28 2.68
C ASP A 44 13.70 12.03 1.43
N GLU A 45 14.69 12.86 1.17
CA GLU A 45 15.61 12.71 0.04
C GLU A 45 16.30 11.35 -0.01
N SER A 46 16.55 10.73 1.16
CA SER A 46 17.17 9.39 1.19
C SER A 46 16.28 8.30 0.63
N ALA A 47 14.97 8.52 0.54
CA ALA A 47 14.02 7.59 -0.03
C ALA A 47 13.99 7.61 -1.57
N VAL A 48 14.39 8.72 -2.20
CA VAL A 48 14.29 8.93 -3.66
C VAL A 48 14.94 7.79 -4.44
N SER A 49 16.17 7.44 -4.09
CA SER A 49 16.89 6.35 -4.80
C SER A 49 16.19 5.01 -4.69
N SER A 50 15.51 4.73 -3.58
CA SER A 50 14.76 3.50 -3.38
C SER A 50 13.50 3.48 -4.22
N PHE A 51 12.77 4.60 -4.31
CA PHE A 51 11.60 4.72 -5.17
C PHE A 51 11.95 4.66 -6.65
N GLU A 52 13.04 5.30 -7.07
CA GLU A 52 13.54 5.19 -8.44
C GLU A 52 13.89 3.73 -8.79
N ALA A 53 14.54 3.00 -7.90
CA ALA A 53 14.85 1.58 -8.10
C ALA A 53 13.58 0.70 -8.15
N MET A 54 12.46 1.14 -7.61
CA MET A 54 11.19 0.41 -7.67
C MET A 54 10.48 0.53 -9.02
N LYS A 55 10.69 1.59 -9.80
CA LYS A 55 9.96 1.84 -11.06
C LYS A 55 9.99 0.65 -12.03
N PRO A 56 11.13 0.01 -12.33
CA PRO A 56 11.16 -1.17 -13.21
C PRO A 56 10.37 -2.36 -12.64
N PHE A 57 10.32 -2.49 -11.31
CA PHE A 57 9.53 -3.52 -10.66
C PHE A 57 8.03 -3.22 -10.79
N VAL A 58 7.62 -1.97 -10.59
CA VAL A 58 6.23 -1.51 -10.78
C VAL A 58 5.78 -1.80 -12.20
N ASP A 59 6.52 -1.41 -13.22
CA ASP A 59 6.19 -1.66 -14.62
C ASP A 59 6.04 -3.16 -14.92
N LYS A 60 6.98 -3.97 -14.43
CA LYS A 60 6.93 -5.43 -14.61
C LYS A 60 5.73 -6.07 -13.95
N MET A 61 5.38 -5.65 -12.73
CA MET A 61 4.24 -6.19 -12.00
C MET A 61 2.93 -5.73 -12.62
N PHE A 62 2.83 -4.46 -12.99
CA PHE A 62 1.65 -3.92 -13.66
C PHE A 62 1.35 -4.66 -14.96
N LYS A 63 2.36 -4.89 -15.80
CA LYS A 63 2.23 -5.67 -17.04
C LYS A 63 1.72 -7.09 -16.82
N ARG A 64 2.03 -7.71 -15.67
CA ARG A 64 1.48 -9.02 -15.33
C ARG A 64 0.00 -8.95 -14.98
N ILE A 65 -0.41 -7.89 -14.28
CA ILE A 65 -1.79 -7.66 -13.87
C ILE A 65 -2.67 -7.38 -15.09
N GLU A 66 -2.21 -6.54 -16.03
CA GLU A 66 -2.90 -6.28 -17.30
C GLU A 66 -3.12 -7.55 -18.13
N GLY A 67 -2.29 -8.55 -17.96
CA GLY A 67 -2.47 -9.86 -18.62
C GLY A 67 -3.55 -10.73 -17.98
N VAL A 68 -4.14 -10.32 -16.85
CA VAL A 68 -5.11 -11.09 -16.08
C VAL A 68 -6.44 -10.37 -15.92
N VAL A 69 -6.43 -9.05 -15.79
CA VAL A 69 -7.60 -8.20 -15.56
C VAL A 69 -7.48 -6.93 -16.40
N ASP A 70 -8.62 -6.41 -16.87
CA ASP A 70 -8.69 -5.11 -17.55
C ASP A 70 -8.55 -3.98 -16.51
N VAL A 71 -7.42 -3.28 -16.52
CA VAL A 71 -7.16 -2.19 -15.58
C VAL A 71 -7.60 -0.87 -16.21
N GLN A 72 -8.52 -0.18 -15.56
CA GLN A 72 -9.06 1.11 -15.99
C GLN A 72 -8.74 2.20 -14.99
N PHE A 73 -8.10 3.27 -15.44
CA PHE A 73 -7.85 4.47 -14.62
C PHE A 73 -9.03 5.42 -14.74
N VAL A 74 -9.61 5.82 -13.59
CA VAL A 74 -10.83 6.63 -13.53
C VAL A 74 -10.66 7.84 -12.62
N GLU A 75 -11.34 8.95 -12.95
CA GLU A 75 -11.33 10.19 -12.14
C GLU A 75 -12.49 10.19 -11.13
N GLU A 76 -12.67 9.08 -10.42
CA GLU A 76 -13.69 8.90 -9.39
C GLU A 76 -13.20 7.90 -8.33
N HIS A 77 -13.94 7.74 -7.23
CA HIS A 77 -13.75 6.64 -6.28
C HIS A 77 -14.64 5.47 -6.69
N PRO A 78 -14.10 4.46 -7.40
CA PRO A 78 -14.92 3.44 -8.04
C PRO A 78 -15.52 2.41 -7.07
N TYR A 79 -14.97 2.30 -5.86
CA TYR A 79 -15.38 1.31 -4.87
C TYR A 79 -15.46 1.92 -3.47
N GLU A 80 -16.54 1.64 -2.73
CA GLU A 80 -16.67 2.03 -1.34
C GLU A 80 -15.99 1.04 -0.37
N ASN A 81 -15.80 -0.21 -0.81
CA ASN A 81 -15.20 -1.27 -0.02
C ASN A 81 -14.52 -2.32 -0.91
N ALA A 82 -13.66 -3.13 -0.32
CA ALA A 82 -12.92 -4.16 -1.03
C ALA A 82 -13.81 -5.28 -1.61
N GLN A 83 -15.02 -5.47 -1.08
CA GLN A 83 -15.96 -6.45 -1.63
C GLN A 83 -16.47 -6.03 -3.01
N GLU A 84 -16.81 -4.76 -3.21
CA GLU A 84 -17.23 -4.22 -4.51
C GLU A 84 -16.13 -4.37 -5.55
N LEU A 85 -14.88 -4.04 -5.19
CA LEU A 85 -13.73 -4.24 -6.05
C LEU A 85 -13.59 -5.70 -6.47
N ARG A 86 -13.65 -6.63 -5.52
CA ARG A 86 -13.57 -8.08 -5.81
C ARG A 86 -14.71 -8.57 -6.69
N GLN A 87 -15.92 -8.04 -6.50
CA GLN A 87 -17.08 -8.40 -7.31
C GLN A 87 -16.95 -7.87 -8.75
N ASP A 88 -16.45 -6.65 -8.94
CA ASP A 88 -16.24 -6.08 -10.27
C ASP A 88 -15.21 -6.91 -11.06
N VAL A 89 -14.08 -7.23 -10.42
CA VAL A 89 -13.06 -8.09 -11.03
C VAL A 89 -13.62 -9.49 -11.34
N LYS A 90 -14.36 -10.09 -10.41
CA LYS A 90 -14.92 -11.44 -10.61
C LYS A 90 -15.98 -11.50 -11.71
N ASN A 91 -16.87 -10.50 -11.75
CA ASN A 91 -18.04 -10.53 -12.62
C ASN A 91 -17.77 -9.93 -14.00
N ASN A 92 -16.94 -8.88 -14.05
CA ASN A 92 -16.71 -8.08 -15.24
C ASN A 92 -15.27 -8.19 -15.78
N GLY A 93 -14.34 -8.75 -14.99
CA GLY A 93 -12.92 -8.81 -15.35
C GLY A 93 -12.23 -7.46 -15.35
N VAL A 94 -12.80 -6.46 -14.65
CA VAL A 94 -12.33 -5.07 -14.64
C VAL A 94 -11.84 -4.69 -13.26
N LEU A 95 -10.69 -4.01 -13.20
CA LEU A 95 -10.15 -3.37 -12.01
C LEU A 95 -10.04 -1.86 -12.27
N LYS A 96 -10.90 -1.08 -11.64
CA LYS A 96 -10.87 0.38 -11.74
C LYS A 96 -9.98 0.97 -10.66
N ILE A 97 -9.10 1.86 -11.05
CA ILE A 97 -8.15 2.55 -10.16
C ILE A 97 -8.41 4.05 -10.18
N SER A 98 -8.68 4.60 -9.01
CA SER A 98 -8.87 6.05 -8.88
C SER A 98 -7.57 6.79 -9.18
N THR A 99 -7.66 7.83 -10.00
CA THR A 99 -6.58 8.80 -10.22
C THR A 99 -6.76 10.06 -9.38
N LEU A 100 -7.86 10.16 -8.63
CA LEU A 100 -8.05 11.25 -7.67
C LEU A 100 -7.02 11.13 -6.53
N ASP A 101 -6.55 12.27 -6.05
CA ASP A 101 -5.57 12.36 -4.97
C ASP A 101 -4.33 11.46 -5.19
N ALA A 102 -3.93 11.33 -6.47
CA ALA A 102 -2.83 10.47 -6.89
C ALA A 102 -1.46 11.18 -6.89
N GLU A 103 -1.39 12.37 -6.32
CA GLU A 103 -0.12 13.09 -6.17
C GLU A 103 0.83 12.32 -5.26
N HIS A 104 2.08 12.25 -5.67
CA HIS A 104 3.14 11.60 -4.92
C HIS A 104 4.45 12.38 -5.09
N ASP A 105 5.20 12.58 -4.02
CA ASP A 105 6.38 13.45 -4.03
C ASP A 105 7.54 12.92 -4.90
N ILE A 106 7.56 11.62 -5.18
CA ILE A 106 8.68 10.96 -5.89
C ILE A 106 8.20 10.24 -7.17
N PHE A 107 7.11 9.47 -7.09
CA PHE A 107 6.56 8.83 -8.29
C PHE A 107 5.86 9.85 -9.18
N ASP A 108 6.11 9.75 -10.48
CA ASP A 108 5.26 10.41 -11.46
C ASP A 108 3.83 9.83 -11.41
N PRO A 109 2.80 10.56 -11.91
CA PRO A 109 1.41 10.12 -11.81
C PRO A 109 1.13 8.76 -12.44
N GLU A 110 1.81 8.43 -13.54
CA GLU A 110 1.66 7.13 -14.21
C GLU A 110 2.21 5.99 -13.34
N THR A 111 3.42 6.14 -12.83
CA THR A 111 4.04 5.15 -11.93
C THR A 111 3.21 4.96 -10.66
N ASN A 112 2.70 6.05 -10.09
CA ASN A 112 1.85 5.97 -8.90
C ASN A 112 0.52 5.25 -9.18
N ALA A 113 -0.12 5.52 -10.30
CA ALA A 113 -1.36 4.85 -10.71
C ALA A 113 -1.12 3.33 -10.91
N LYS A 114 -0.03 2.95 -11.56
CA LYS A 114 0.37 1.54 -11.70
C LYS A 114 0.63 0.88 -10.34
N PHE A 115 1.29 1.59 -9.42
CA PHE A 115 1.55 1.08 -8.07
C PHE A 115 0.24 0.86 -7.29
N ARG A 116 -0.73 1.78 -7.39
CA ARG A 116 -2.09 1.61 -6.83
C ARG A 116 -2.77 0.36 -7.39
N ALA A 117 -2.71 0.13 -8.70
CA ALA A 117 -3.28 -1.08 -9.32
C ALA A 117 -2.63 -2.37 -8.79
N ILE A 118 -1.31 -2.35 -8.58
CA ILE A 118 -0.58 -3.49 -7.98
C ILE A 118 -1.04 -3.71 -6.55
N HIS A 119 -1.15 -2.65 -5.77
CA HIS A 119 -1.63 -2.71 -4.39
C HIS A 119 -3.04 -3.33 -4.33
N ASP A 120 -3.98 -2.80 -5.07
CA ASP A 120 -5.37 -3.27 -5.06
C ASP A 120 -5.48 -4.73 -5.50
N TYR A 121 -4.77 -5.10 -6.57
CA TYR A 121 -4.81 -6.47 -7.06
C TYR A 121 -4.17 -7.47 -6.09
N MET A 122 -2.95 -7.20 -5.63
CA MET A 122 -2.21 -8.13 -4.78
C MET A 122 -2.78 -8.23 -3.36
N SER A 123 -3.33 -7.14 -2.84
CA SER A 123 -3.82 -7.07 -1.47
C SER A 123 -5.31 -7.40 -1.40
N HIS A 124 -6.13 -6.60 -2.05
CA HIS A 124 -7.58 -6.69 -1.88
C HIS A 124 -8.21 -7.82 -2.69
N ILE A 125 -7.61 -8.19 -3.84
CA ILE A 125 -8.11 -9.31 -4.65
C ILE A 125 -7.43 -10.63 -4.26
N GLN A 126 -6.11 -10.73 -4.40
CA GLN A 126 -5.42 -12.01 -4.21
C GLN A 126 -5.37 -12.46 -2.75
N ARG A 127 -5.21 -11.53 -1.81
CA ARG A 127 -5.10 -11.82 -0.36
C ARG A 127 -6.39 -11.60 0.40
N ASN A 128 -7.43 -11.10 -0.27
CA ASN A 128 -8.74 -10.85 0.31
C ASN A 128 -8.70 -9.93 1.55
N THR A 129 -7.85 -8.89 1.53
CA THR A 129 -7.79 -7.90 2.59
C THR A 129 -8.87 -6.83 2.41
N GLU A 130 -9.34 -6.24 3.50
CA GLU A 130 -10.32 -5.16 3.49
C GLU A 130 -9.63 -3.78 3.41
N PHE A 131 -10.41 -2.72 3.10
CA PHE A 131 -9.96 -1.32 3.11
C PHE A 131 -9.90 -0.74 4.53
N ASP A 132 -9.60 -1.58 5.50
CA ASP A 132 -9.43 -1.15 6.88
C ASP A 132 -7.94 -1.18 7.27
N ALA A 133 -7.63 -0.59 8.41
CA ALA A 133 -6.26 -0.49 8.87
C ALA A 133 -5.56 -1.85 9.05
N LYS A 134 -6.30 -2.93 9.34
CA LYS A 134 -5.72 -4.28 9.42
C LYS A 134 -5.37 -4.82 8.04
N GLY A 135 -6.27 -4.59 7.07
CA GLY A 135 -6.06 -4.95 5.68
C GLY A 135 -4.85 -4.23 5.11
N GLU A 136 -4.73 -2.93 5.37
CA GLU A 136 -3.60 -2.12 4.89
C GLU A 136 -2.26 -2.56 5.50
N ILE A 137 -2.22 -2.92 6.78
CA ILE A 137 -1.00 -3.47 7.40
C ILE A 137 -0.66 -4.85 6.81
N ALA A 138 -1.64 -5.70 6.57
CA ALA A 138 -1.41 -6.98 5.90
C ALA A 138 -0.87 -6.77 4.48
N SER A 139 -1.39 -5.78 3.76
CA SER A 139 -0.95 -5.35 2.44
C SER A 139 0.50 -4.86 2.45
N TYR A 140 0.83 -3.98 3.39
CA TYR A 140 2.20 -3.50 3.59
C TYR A 140 3.20 -4.64 3.83
N ASN A 141 2.88 -5.56 4.73
CA ASN A 141 3.73 -6.73 5.01
C ASN A 141 3.90 -7.62 3.78
N ALA A 142 2.86 -7.74 2.96
CA ALA A 142 2.90 -8.48 1.71
C ALA A 142 3.83 -7.83 0.68
N HIS A 143 3.74 -6.50 0.55
CA HIS A 143 4.63 -5.75 -0.34
C HIS A 143 6.10 -5.89 0.07
N LEU A 144 6.40 -5.81 1.37
CA LEU A 144 7.77 -6.02 1.86
C LEU A 144 8.36 -7.37 1.48
N GLN A 145 7.54 -8.42 1.37
CA GLN A 145 7.98 -9.76 0.98
C GLN A 145 8.20 -9.92 -0.52
N THR A 146 7.55 -9.09 -1.33
CA THR A 146 7.55 -9.20 -2.79
C THR A 146 8.46 -8.19 -3.48
N MET A 147 8.81 -7.12 -2.78
CA MET A 147 9.73 -6.11 -3.29
C MET A 147 11.16 -6.66 -3.39
N PRO A 148 11.91 -6.26 -4.43
CA PRO A 148 13.30 -6.66 -4.54
C PRO A 148 14.09 -6.15 -3.32
N PRO A 149 15.05 -6.94 -2.80
CA PRO A 149 15.98 -6.43 -1.79
C PRO A 149 16.76 -5.25 -2.37
N LYS A 150 17.11 -4.30 -1.51
CA LYS A 150 18.00 -3.19 -1.89
C LYS A 150 19.35 -3.68 -2.31
#